data_d88fcc619431a27cb8ce60240b976a64
#
_entry.id   d88fcc619431a27cb8ce60240b976a64
#
_cell.length_a   1.000
_cell.length_b   1.000
_cell.length_c   1.000
_cell.angle_alpha   90.00
_cell.angle_beta   90.00
_cell.angle_gamma   90.00
#
_symmetry.space_group_name_H-M   'P 1'
#
loop_
_entity.id
_entity.type
_entity.pdbx_description
1 polymer ?
#
loop_
_entity_poly.entity_id
_entity_poly.type
_entity_poly.pdbx_seq_one_letter_code
_entity_poly.pdbx_strand_id
1 'polypeptide(L)'
;AARFDFYYDLNDDVLIKDILSGVYSGTPDGHTMQLLYPLGVLLALLYRGLSIPVFGAFLLFCQFGSIWAVGYRSTVLVDEERAARDGAPFAPGMCSAASAARLAEPAVCSAWNTTAARLGVKGVLLLAEALFWFAAMGSHLVYLQYTVTAGMLAGAAIFWVVTAKGKERFRALLLYWLSFCLRPEMALLCLPLAGAGGLCIWGREKQIFSKESLRHYLGLFAALVIGMGVFYGLDVLAYSDPDWKDFRQFFDERTILYDYHLDFIEQYDENREAYEEMGVSRTLQEMLKNYNFGAADEIDTQMLSSLAVQAKKTDAKESVLSQVKKAIWRLVHENWLSKSDLPWNVVWLAVVFAWCSCCLQKGNRRYFRQPVFVACVGGMLWIYLLMQGRMVDRVTHPLYLAQILLAAGLWGTATSIAAPGINTRSTGRIHSVMTAAVCGVILLLCILRIPGMWQGVAREQTRRETVNQTNEDVFAYCEKHASTLFLEDVYSTVAYSEKIMLDRDKPFNYDLLGGWLVKSPLTKQKLSAFGYASMGEAARSSEKVCLLADEGTDMSWLTEYLEERGEPGMLLRIGSAGEGVEVYQFLSEERINEMFRGEEIDAED
;
A
#
# COMPACT_ATOMS: atom_id res chain seq x y z
N ALA A 1 19.44 -9.74 3.20
CA ALA A 1 18.87 -10.87 2.46
C ALA A 1 19.26 -12.23 3.06
N ALA A 2 20.50 -12.45 3.46
CA ALA A 2 20.92 -13.75 3.99
C ALA A 2 20.41 -14.10 5.40
N ARG A 3 19.66 -13.22 6.05
CA ARG A 3 19.25 -13.40 7.46
C ARG A 3 17.75 -13.29 7.70
N PHE A 4 16.99 -12.72 6.75
CA PHE A 4 15.55 -12.55 6.85
C PHE A 4 14.88 -13.07 5.59
N ASP A 5 13.77 -13.78 5.76
CA ASP A 5 12.87 -14.10 4.68
C ASP A 5 12.04 -12.88 4.31
N PHE A 6 11.64 -12.77 3.05
CA PHE A 6 10.71 -11.76 2.59
C PHE A 6 9.29 -12.30 2.65
N TYR A 7 8.38 -11.47 3.14
CA TYR A 7 6.96 -11.79 3.26
C TYR A 7 6.10 -10.78 2.52
N TYR A 8 4.94 -11.19 2.09
CA TYR A 8 3.83 -10.28 1.87
C TYR A 8 3.37 -9.74 3.21
N ASP A 9 3.13 -8.43 3.31
CA ASP A 9 2.86 -7.82 4.62
C ASP A 9 1.48 -8.19 5.16
N LEU A 10 0.47 -8.19 4.28
CA LEU A 10 -0.92 -8.43 4.63
C LEU A 10 -1.51 -9.58 3.82
N ASN A 11 -2.61 -10.14 4.34
CA ASN A 11 -3.45 -11.10 3.62
C ASN A 11 -3.98 -10.56 2.28
N ASP A 12 -4.21 -9.24 2.15
CA ASP A 12 -4.55 -8.60 0.86
C ASP A 12 -3.47 -8.84 -0.21
N ASP A 13 -2.19 -8.66 0.15
CA ASP A 13 -1.06 -8.88 -0.78
C ASP A 13 -0.97 -10.36 -1.19
N VAL A 14 -1.25 -11.27 -0.25
CA VAL A 14 -1.29 -12.71 -0.50
C VAL A 14 -2.42 -13.07 -1.48
N LEU A 15 -3.63 -12.55 -1.25
CA LEU A 15 -4.77 -12.84 -2.11
C LEU A 15 -4.58 -12.26 -3.52
N ILE A 16 -3.98 -11.07 -3.65
CA ILE A 16 -3.58 -10.52 -4.96
C ILE A 16 -2.63 -11.50 -5.67
N LYS A 17 -1.62 -12.01 -4.98
CA LYS A 17 -0.68 -13.01 -5.51
C LYS A 17 -1.42 -14.28 -5.94
N ASP A 18 -2.35 -14.79 -5.11
CA ASP A 18 -3.11 -16.01 -5.39
C ASP A 18 -3.97 -15.86 -6.67
N ILE A 19 -4.59 -14.69 -6.89
CA ILE A 19 -5.33 -14.41 -8.12
C ILE A 19 -4.39 -14.35 -9.31
N LEU A 20 -3.32 -13.56 -9.22
CA LEU A 20 -2.36 -13.35 -10.31
C LEU A 20 -1.65 -14.65 -10.73
N SER A 21 -1.33 -15.52 -9.77
CA SER A 21 -0.68 -16.79 -10.02
C SER A 21 -1.61 -17.90 -10.48
N GLY A 22 -2.92 -17.73 -10.27
CA GLY A 22 -3.94 -18.75 -10.55
C GLY A 22 -4.14 -19.77 -9.41
N VAL A 23 -3.49 -19.60 -8.28
CA VAL A 23 -3.70 -20.43 -7.08
C VAL A 23 -5.16 -20.35 -6.62
N TYR A 24 -5.76 -19.14 -6.68
CA TYR A 24 -7.13 -18.93 -6.23
C TYR A 24 -8.19 -19.60 -7.11
N SER A 25 -8.14 -19.38 -8.42
CA SER A 25 -9.20 -19.78 -9.38
C SER A 25 -8.79 -20.92 -10.32
N GLY A 26 -7.61 -21.49 -10.14
CA GLY A 26 -7.04 -22.52 -11.02
C GLY A 26 -6.36 -21.97 -12.28
N THR A 27 -6.54 -20.68 -12.59
CA THR A 27 -5.89 -20.02 -13.74
C THR A 27 -5.48 -18.61 -13.39
N PRO A 28 -4.26 -18.14 -13.83
CA PRO A 28 -3.82 -16.77 -13.62
C PRO A 28 -4.81 -15.75 -14.18
N ASP A 29 -5.23 -14.78 -13.33
CA ASP A 29 -6.20 -13.76 -13.67
C ASP A 29 -5.70 -12.36 -13.26
N GLY A 30 -6.15 -11.31 -13.98
CA GLY A 30 -5.77 -9.92 -13.74
C GLY A 30 -6.77 -9.12 -12.91
N HIS A 31 -7.94 -9.67 -12.57
CA HIS A 31 -9.00 -8.98 -11.83
C HIS A 31 -8.74 -9.02 -10.32
N THR A 32 -7.84 -8.19 -9.86
CA THR A 32 -7.38 -8.17 -8.46
C THR A 32 -8.09 -7.12 -7.60
N MET A 33 -9.01 -6.33 -8.15
CA MET A 33 -9.72 -5.21 -7.50
C MET A 33 -8.81 -4.08 -6.98
N GLN A 34 -7.62 -4.41 -6.50
CA GLN A 34 -6.68 -3.49 -5.86
C GLN A 34 -5.70 -2.85 -6.84
N LEU A 35 -5.21 -3.63 -7.82
CA LEU A 35 -4.39 -3.16 -8.92
C LEU A 35 -5.28 -2.83 -10.12
N LEU A 36 -4.91 -1.83 -10.91
CA LEU A 36 -5.59 -1.64 -12.20
C LEU A 36 -5.35 -2.84 -13.11
N TYR A 37 -6.38 -3.26 -13.81
CA TYR A 37 -6.38 -4.44 -14.67
C TYR A 37 -5.21 -4.51 -15.66
N PRO A 38 -4.76 -3.41 -16.33
CA PRO A 38 -3.61 -3.48 -17.23
C PRO A 38 -2.32 -4.00 -16.57
N LEU A 39 -2.09 -3.65 -15.31
CA LEU A 39 -0.97 -4.19 -14.55
C LEU A 39 -1.26 -5.62 -14.09
N GLY A 40 -2.47 -5.88 -13.60
CA GLY A 40 -2.90 -7.23 -13.17
C GLY A 40 -2.72 -8.26 -14.28
N VAL A 41 -3.26 -8.00 -15.48
CA VAL A 41 -3.13 -8.93 -16.62
C VAL A 41 -1.70 -9.12 -17.07
N LEU A 42 -0.86 -8.07 -17.03
CA LEU A 42 0.56 -8.19 -17.34
C LEU A 42 1.26 -9.16 -16.38
N LEU A 43 1.02 -9.02 -15.08
CA LEU A 43 1.60 -9.89 -14.05
C LEU A 43 1.06 -11.32 -14.16
N ALA A 44 -0.25 -11.49 -14.39
CA ALA A 44 -0.86 -12.79 -14.62
C ALA A 44 -0.28 -13.51 -15.86
N LEU A 45 -0.03 -12.78 -16.95
CA LEU A 45 0.65 -13.33 -18.13
C LEU A 45 2.10 -13.76 -17.83
N LEU A 46 2.81 -13.01 -17.00
CA LEU A 46 4.16 -13.40 -16.59
C LEU A 46 4.14 -14.68 -15.72
N TYR A 47 3.16 -14.87 -14.87
CA TYR A 47 2.98 -16.12 -14.11
C TYR A 47 2.75 -17.35 -15.02
N ARG A 48 2.10 -17.17 -16.18
CA ARG A 48 1.93 -18.29 -17.16
C ARG A 48 3.26 -18.76 -17.77
N GLY A 49 4.27 -17.90 -17.82
CA GLY A 49 5.55 -18.19 -18.46
C GLY A 49 6.74 -18.37 -17.51
N LEU A 50 6.60 -17.96 -16.25
CA LEU A 50 7.71 -17.92 -15.30
C LEU A 50 7.35 -18.67 -14.02
N SER A 51 8.23 -19.58 -13.60
CA SER A 51 8.11 -20.33 -12.34
C SER A 51 8.79 -19.60 -11.16
N ILE A 52 8.55 -18.30 -11.03
CA ILE A 52 9.08 -17.44 -9.95
C ILE A 52 7.93 -16.69 -9.28
N PRO A 53 8.07 -16.21 -8.05
CA PRO A 53 7.06 -15.39 -7.39
C PRO A 53 7.00 -14.00 -8.03
N VAL A 54 6.34 -13.89 -9.21
CA VAL A 54 6.34 -12.70 -10.06
C VAL A 54 5.88 -11.45 -9.32
N PHE A 55 4.81 -11.53 -8.51
CA PHE A 55 4.28 -10.36 -7.80
C PHE A 55 5.26 -9.85 -6.74
N GLY A 56 5.83 -10.73 -5.92
CA GLY A 56 6.85 -10.35 -4.93
C GLY A 56 8.11 -9.77 -5.58
N ALA A 57 8.60 -10.40 -6.66
CA ALA A 57 9.74 -9.91 -7.44
C ALA A 57 9.46 -8.53 -8.06
N PHE A 58 8.23 -8.32 -8.56
CA PHE A 58 7.80 -7.02 -9.08
C PHE A 58 7.77 -5.93 -8.00
N LEU A 59 7.22 -6.21 -6.81
CA LEU A 59 7.21 -5.26 -5.69
C LEU A 59 8.65 -4.89 -5.27
N LEU A 60 9.53 -5.88 -5.13
CA LEU A 60 10.96 -5.66 -4.83
C LEU A 60 11.62 -4.78 -5.91
N PHE A 61 11.41 -5.11 -7.19
CA PHE A 61 11.93 -4.31 -8.29
C PHE A 61 11.46 -2.85 -8.23
N CYS A 62 10.19 -2.61 -7.94
CA CYS A 62 9.64 -1.26 -7.80
C CYS A 62 10.22 -0.50 -6.61
N GLN A 63 10.38 -1.17 -5.45
CA GLN A 63 10.96 -0.56 -4.25
C GLN A 63 12.43 -0.20 -4.45
N PHE A 64 13.26 -1.14 -4.90
CA PHE A 64 14.67 -0.88 -5.18
C PHE A 64 14.87 0.08 -6.34
N GLY A 65 14.02 0.02 -7.36
CA GLY A 65 13.99 0.98 -8.46
C GLY A 65 13.71 2.41 -7.99
N SER A 66 12.79 2.58 -7.03
CA SER A 66 12.50 3.87 -6.42
C SER A 66 13.69 4.43 -5.62
N ILE A 67 14.34 3.59 -4.80
CA ILE A 67 15.55 3.95 -4.05
C ILE A 67 16.67 4.34 -5.03
N TRP A 68 16.89 3.53 -6.05
CA TRP A 68 17.90 3.81 -7.07
C TRP A 68 17.63 5.11 -7.83
N ALA A 69 16.38 5.37 -8.20
CA ALA A 69 15.99 6.59 -8.92
C ALA A 69 16.27 7.85 -8.09
N VAL A 70 15.97 7.82 -6.79
CA VAL A 70 16.27 8.92 -5.86
C VAL A 70 17.78 9.10 -5.74
N GLY A 71 18.53 8.06 -5.41
CA GLY A 71 19.99 8.13 -5.25
C GLY A 71 20.72 8.59 -6.52
N TYR A 72 20.29 8.10 -7.69
CA TYR A 72 20.82 8.55 -8.98
C TYR A 72 20.60 10.06 -9.19
N ARG A 73 19.37 10.55 -8.97
CA ARG A 73 19.06 11.99 -9.12
C ARG A 73 19.78 12.85 -8.10
N SER A 74 19.94 12.39 -6.88
CA SER A 74 20.71 13.07 -5.83
C SER A 74 22.17 13.26 -6.24
N THR A 75 22.81 12.25 -6.82
CA THR A 75 24.20 12.36 -7.32
C THR A 75 24.33 13.31 -8.51
N VAL A 76 23.35 13.28 -9.43
CA VAL A 76 23.32 14.22 -10.58
C VAL A 76 23.16 15.66 -10.12
N LEU A 77 22.30 15.93 -9.12
CA LEU A 77 22.15 17.27 -8.55
C LEU A 77 23.45 17.83 -7.98
N VAL A 78 24.24 17.01 -7.27
CA VAL A 78 25.54 17.42 -6.76
C VAL A 78 26.50 17.81 -7.90
N ASP A 79 26.47 17.09 -9.02
CA ASP A 79 27.31 17.43 -10.18
C ASP A 79 26.82 18.71 -10.87
N GLU A 80 25.52 18.88 -11.06
CA GLU A 80 24.92 20.07 -11.66
C GLU A 80 25.22 21.34 -10.83
N GLU A 81 25.10 21.25 -9.50
CA GLU A 81 25.39 22.36 -8.60
C GLU A 81 26.86 22.80 -8.68
N ARG A 82 27.78 21.85 -8.78
CA ARG A 82 29.22 22.15 -8.92
C ARG A 82 29.56 22.73 -10.28
N ALA A 83 29.03 22.15 -11.36
CA ALA A 83 29.23 22.70 -12.69
C ALA A 83 28.77 24.16 -12.79
N ALA A 84 27.65 24.49 -12.15
CA ALA A 84 27.15 25.85 -12.05
C ALA A 84 28.08 26.80 -11.28
N ARG A 85 28.77 26.30 -10.22
CA ARG A 85 29.74 27.08 -9.44
C ARG A 85 31.06 27.27 -10.19
N ASP A 86 31.52 26.24 -10.93
CA ASP A 86 32.80 26.25 -11.65
C ASP A 86 32.71 26.96 -13.01
N GLY A 87 31.52 27.43 -13.42
CA GLY A 87 31.28 28.09 -14.71
C GLY A 87 31.45 27.19 -15.93
N ALA A 88 31.50 25.87 -15.75
CA ALA A 88 31.69 24.89 -16.80
C ALA A 88 30.34 24.46 -17.42
N PRO A 89 30.22 24.29 -18.76
CA PRO A 89 29.01 23.73 -19.34
C PRO A 89 28.85 22.25 -18.92
N PHE A 90 27.71 21.90 -18.35
CA PHE A 90 27.37 20.53 -17.97
C PHE A 90 26.85 19.76 -19.18
N ALA A 91 27.56 18.70 -19.61
CA ALA A 91 27.09 17.72 -20.58
C ALA A 91 26.72 16.41 -19.89
N PRO A 92 25.42 16.06 -19.78
CA PRO A 92 24.99 14.77 -19.19
C PRO A 92 25.46 13.64 -20.12
N GLY A 93 26.19 12.68 -19.57
CA GLY A 93 26.59 11.44 -20.25
C GLY A 93 28.03 11.34 -20.72
N MET A 94 28.89 12.35 -20.53
CA MET A 94 30.32 12.26 -20.87
C MET A 94 31.22 11.99 -19.65
N CYS A 95 31.11 10.79 -19.08
CA CYS A 95 32.28 10.13 -18.45
C CYS A 95 33.04 9.39 -19.55
N SER A 96 33.60 10.09 -20.52
CA SER A 96 34.48 9.48 -21.50
C SER A 96 35.94 9.75 -21.19
N ALA A 97 36.76 8.71 -21.38
CA ALA A 97 38.22 8.73 -21.20
C ALA A 97 38.97 9.85 -21.98
N ALA A 98 38.27 10.56 -22.84
CA ALA A 98 38.82 11.66 -23.64
C ALA A 98 39.04 12.96 -22.83
N SER A 99 38.41 13.15 -21.65
CA SER A 99 38.66 14.32 -20.80
C SER A 99 39.94 14.19 -19.97
N ALA A 100 40.49 12.99 -19.81
CA ALA A 100 41.74 12.76 -19.07
C ALA A 100 43.00 13.17 -19.85
N ALA A 101 42.93 13.31 -21.17
CA ALA A 101 44.11 13.55 -22.03
C ALA A 101 44.47 15.04 -22.23
N ARG A 102 43.71 16.01 -21.71
CA ARG A 102 43.97 17.46 -21.91
C ARG A 102 44.50 18.22 -20.71
N LEU A 103 44.90 17.54 -19.65
CA LEU A 103 45.38 18.15 -18.39
C LEU A 103 46.81 17.64 -18.08
N ALA A 104 47.76 17.98 -18.93
CA ALA A 104 49.18 17.85 -18.60
C ALA A 104 49.73 19.25 -18.27
N GLU A 105 49.68 19.65 -17.00
CA GLU A 105 50.58 20.62 -16.29
C GLU A 105 50.00 20.94 -14.91
N PRO A 106 50.67 21.58 -13.92
CA PRO A 106 50.56 21.44 -12.49
C PRO A 106 49.18 21.58 -11.82
N ALA A 107 48.11 21.58 -12.60
CA ALA A 107 46.72 21.45 -12.15
C ALA A 107 46.37 20.06 -11.56
N VAL A 108 47.27 19.06 -11.68
CA VAL A 108 46.97 17.68 -11.28
C VAL A 108 46.68 17.56 -9.76
N CYS A 109 47.42 18.25 -8.90
CA CYS A 109 47.18 18.19 -7.45
C CYS A 109 45.86 18.88 -7.05
N SER A 110 45.43 19.95 -7.72
CA SER A 110 44.17 20.61 -7.46
C SER A 110 42.98 19.79 -7.98
N ALA A 111 43.16 19.11 -9.12
CA ALA A 111 42.15 18.24 -9.71
C ALA A 111 41.92 16.96 -8.88
N TRP A 112 42.98 16.35 -8.33
CA TRP A 112 42.87 15.21 -7.42
C TRP A 112 42.12 15.57 -6.13
N ASN A 113 42.47 16.70 -5.49
CA ASN A 113 41.80 17.20 -4.31
C ASN A 113 40.32 17.54 -4.57
N THR A 114 39.99 18.08 -5.74
CA THR A 114 38.58 18.35 -6.11
C THR A 114 37.83 17.08 -6.43
N THR A 115 38.45 16.07 -7.03
CA THR A 115 37.82 14.77 -7.32
C THR A 115 37.59 13.97 -6.05
N ALA A 116 38.56 13.88 -5.15
CA ALA A 116 38.41 13.25 -3.84
C ALA A 116 37.32 13.93 -2.99
N ALA A 117 37.26 15.27 -3.00
CA ALA A 117 36.19 16.02 -2.35
C ALA A 117 34.81 15.78 -2.98
N ARG A 118 34.75 15.56 -4.32
CA ARG A 118 33.51 15.19 -5.02
C ARG A 118 32.99 13.81 -4.58
N LEU A 119 33.86 12.81 -4.59
CA LEU A 119 33.54 11.46 -4.14
C LEU A 119 33.14 11.46 -2.67
N GLY A 120 33.79 12.26 -1.81
CA GLY A 120 33.44 12.39 -0.40
C GLY A 120 32.04 12.92 -0.17
N VAL A 121 31.62 14.01 -0.83
CA VAL A 121 30.27 14.59 -0.66
C VAL A 121 29.18 13.66 -1.19
N LYS A 122 29.38 13.06 -2.36
CA LYS A 122 28.44 12.08 -2.91
C LYS A 122 28.34 10.85 -2.01
N GLY A 123 29.45 10.35 -1.52
CA GLY A 123 29.50 9.21 -0.63
C GLY A 123 28.74 9.47 0.68
N VAL A 124 28.94 10.63 1.29
CA VAL A 124 28.20 11.02 2.52
C VAL A 124 26.70 11.15 2.24
N LEU A 125 26.29 11.75 1.12
CA LEU A 125 24.89 11.89 0.76
C LEU A 125 24.24 10.52 0.53
N LEU A 126 24.86 9.66 -0.29
CA LEU A 126 24.36 8.30 -0.54
C LEU A 126 24.34 7.44 0.73
N LEU A 127 25.33 7.60 1.63
CA LEU A 127 25.31 6.93 2.91
C LEU A 127 24.15 7.41 3.78
N ALA A 128 23.91 8.72 3.83
CA ALA A 128 22.77 9.28 4.58
C ALA A 128 21.43 8.80 4.01
N GLU A 129 21.30 8.79 2.69
CA GLU A 129 20.12 8.23 2.01
C GLU A 129 19.97 6.73 2.29
N ALA A 130 21.02 5.94 2.15
CA ALA A 130 20.99 4.50 2.41
C ALA A 130 20.60 4.18 3.86
N LEU A 131 21.16 4.91 4.81
CA LEU A 131 20.81 4.76 6.23
C LEU A 131 19.38 5.21 6.52
N PHE A 132 18.90 6.28 5.88
CA PHE A 132 17.50 6.69 5.98
C PHE A 132 16.56 5.62 5.42
N TRP A 133 16.80 5.15 4.21
CA TRP A 133 16.00 4.09 3.60
C TRP A 133 15.97 2.83 4.47
N PHE A 134 17.12 2.44 5.00
CA PHE A 134 17.23 1.25 5.86
C PHE A 134 16.51 1.44 7.21
N ALA A 135 16.69 2.58 7.86
CA ALA A 135 16.10 2.85 9.17
C ALA A 135 14.60 3.13 9.14
N ALA A 136 14.11 3.82 8.09
CA ALA A 136 12.73 4.23 7.94
C ALA A 136 11.88 3.22 7.16
N MET A 137 12.48 2.57 6.16
CA MET A 137 11.76 1.64 5.26
C MET A 137 12.18 0.17 5.44
N GLY A 138 13.14 -0.14 6.31
CA GLY A 138 13.70 -1.49 6.41
C GLY A 138 12.67 -2.59 6.68
N SER A 139 11.66 -2.33 7.52
CA SER A 139 10.53 -3.25 7.72
C SER A 139 9.71 -3.42 6.45
N HIS A 140 9.40 -2.33 5.74
CA HIS A 140 8.62 -2.37 4.49
C HIS A 140 9.38 -3.00 3.30
N LEU A 141 10.73 -3.09 3.39
CA LEU A 141 11.55 -3.81 2.41
C LEU A 141 11.57 -5.32 2.66
N VAL A 142 11.27 -5.76 3.89
CA VAL A 142 11.17 -7.17 4.28
C VAL A 142 9.72 -7.66 4.17
N TYR A 143 8.78 -6.85 4.64
CA TYR A 143 7.35 -7.09 4.57
C TYR A 143 6.77 -6.27 3.43
N LEU A 144 6.62 -6.91 2.27
CA LEU A 144 6.23 -6.23 1.03
C LEU A 144 4.74 -5.92 1.03
N GLN A 145 4.43 -4.65 0.79
CA GLN A 145 3.06 -4.18 0.72
C GLN A 145 2.88 -3.27 -0.51
N TYR A 146 1.86 -3.56 -1.32
CA TYR A 146 1.64 -2.89 -2.60
C TYR A 146 1.34 -1.38 -2.46
N THR A 147 0.61 -0.94 -1.42
CA THR A 147 0.34 0.49 -1.18
C THR A 147 1.61 1.26 -0.82
N VAL A 148 2.48 0.67 0.03
CA VAL A 148 3.79 1.25 0.36
C VAL A 148 4.65 1.37 -0.89
N THR A 149 4.69 0.32 -1.70
CA THR A 149 5.44 0.29 -2.96
C THR A 149 4.93 1.36 -3.95
N ALA A 150 3.61 1.54 -4.07
CA ALA A 150 3.02 2.60 -4.88
C ALA A 150 3.43 4.00 -4.38
N GLY A 151 3.41 4.21 -3.06
CA GLY A 151 3.86 5.48 -2.47
C GLY A 151 5.35 5.76 -2.67
N MET A 152 6.21 4.72 -2.63
CA MET A 152 7.64 4.84 -2.97
C MET A 152 7.85 5.28 -4.42
N LEU A 153 7.11 4.69 -5.36
CA LEU A 153 7.13 5.07 -6.77
C LEU A 153 6.66 6.51 -6.97
N ALA A 154 5.54 6.90 -6.35
CA ALA A 154 5.03 8.28 -6.40
C ALA A 154 6.03 9.28 -5.82
N GLY A 155 6.60 8.99 -4.65
CA GLY A 155 7.63 9.82 -4.02
C GLY A 155 8.88 9.98 -4.89
N ALA A 156 9.39 8.89 -5.48
CA ALA A 156 10.51 8.92 -6.41
C ALA A 156 10.18 9.73 -7.68
N ALA A 157 8.97 9.59 -8.23
CA ALA A 157 8.50 10.37 -9.36
C ALA A 157 8.45 11.87 -9.04
N ILE A 158 7.90 12.25 -7.88
CA ILE A 158 7.84 13.62 -7.41
C ILE A 158 9.25 14.21 -7.26
N PHE A 159 10.17 13.46 -6.63
CA PHE A 159 11.57 13.87 -6.50
C PHE A 159 12.23 14.08 -7.87
N TRP A 160 11.98 13.16 -8.80
CA TRP A 160 12.52 13.26 -10.17
C TRP A 160 11.99 14.50 -10.89
N VAL A 161 10.68 14.77 -10.87
CA VAL A 161 10.06 15.95 -11.51
C VAL A 161 10.69 17.24 -11.02
N VAL A 162 10.84 17.40 -9.69
CA VAL A 162 11.34 18.67 -9.12
C VAL A 162 12.85 18.85 -9.25
N THR A 163 13.60 17.76 -9.46
CA THR A 163 15.06 17.79 -9.57
C THR A 163 15.57 17.71 -11.00
N ALA A 164 14.83 17.11 -11.92
CA ALA A 164 15.21 17.00 -13.33
C ALA A 164 14.97 18.31 -14.12
N LYS A 165 15.56 18.42 -15.30
CA LYS A 165 15.44 19.58 -16.20
C LYS A 165 14.91 19.16 -17.57
N GLY A 166 14.14 20.05 -18.20
CA GLY A 166 13.66 19.86 -19.56
C GLY A 166 12.95 18.51 -19.77
N LYS A 167 13.28 17.81 -20.85
CA LYS A 167 12.65 16.54 -21.23
C LYS A 167 12.89 15.39 -20.25
N GLU A 168 13.89 15.47 -19.40
CA GLU A 168 14.17 14.46 -18.37
C GLU A 168 13.02 14.31 -17.36
N ARG A 169 12.22 15.37 -17.16
CA ARG A 169 11.02 15.33 -16.27
C ARG A 169 9.98 14.31 -16.74
N PHE A 170 9.87 14.06 -18.04
CA PHE A 170 8.91 13.10 -18.56
C PHE A 170 9.19 11.66 -18.13
N ARG A 171 10.42 11.32 -17.72
CA ARG A 171 10.75 10.01 -17.15
C ARG A 171 10.02 9.74 -15.83
N ALA A 172 9.69 10.78 -15.07
CA ALA A 172 8.92 10.65 -13.85
C ALA A 172 7.50 10.12 -14.08
N LEU A 173 6.93 10.36 -15.29
CA LEU A 173 5.60 9.87 -15.64
C LEU A 173 5.52 8.34 -15.57
N LEU A 174 6.57 7.64 -16.00
CA LEU A 174 6.60 6.17 -15.95
C LEU A 174 6.48 5.66 -14.52
N LEU A 175 7.23 6.26 -13.58
CA LEU A 175 7.15 5.89 -12.16
C LEU A 175 5.78 6.23 -11.58
N TYR A 176 5.20 7.37 -11.96
CA TYR A 176 3.90 7.80 -11.44
C TYR A 176 2.75 6.97 -12.00
N TRP A 177 2.77 6.63 -13.30
CA TRP A 177 1.79 5.75 -13.91
C TRP A 177 1.87 4.34 -13.33
N LEU A 178 3.09 3.84 -13.08
CA LEU A 178 3.27 2.54 -12.42
C LEU A 178 2.72 2.56 -10.98
N SER A 179 2.96 3.65 -10.23
CA SER A 179 2.34 3.87 -8.93
C SER A 179 0.81 3.85 -9.02
N PHE A 180 0.24 4.54 -10.02
CA PHE A 180 -1.20 4.60 -10.23
C PHE A 180 -1.79 3.24 -10.62
N CYS A 181 -1.11 2.46 -11.45
CA CYS A 181 -1.54 1.11 -11.80
C CYS A 181 -1.46 0.15 -10.61
N LEU A 182 -0.48 0.34 -9.71
CA LEU A 182 -0.29 -0.53 -8.54
C LEU A 182 -1.28 -0.21 -7.42
N ARG A 183 -1.54 1.08 -7.13
CA ARG A 183 -2.54 1.53 -6.14
C ARG A 183 -3.03 2.93 -6.48
N PRO A 184 -4.18 3.05 -7.18
CA PRO A 184 -4.73 4.34 -7.60
C PRO A 184 -4.92 5.33 -6.45
N GLU A 185 -5.44 4.88 -5.30
CA GLU A 185 -5.75 5.73 -4.15
C GLU A 185 -4.48 6.35 -3.57
N MET A 186 -3.38 5.58 -3.48
CA MET A 186 -2.11 6.09 -2.98
C MET A 186 -1.48 7.10 -3.95
N ALA A 187 -1.56 6.83 -5.26
CA ALA A 187 -1.10 7.78 -6.27
C ALA A 187 -1.94 9.06 -6.24
N LEU A 188 -3.27 8.98 -6.16
CA LEU A 188 -4.16 10.13 -6.05
C LEU A 188 -3.91 10.93 -4.76
N LEU A 189 -3.64 10.27 -3.63
CA LEU A 189 -3.25 10.94 -2.39
C LEU A 189 -1.95 11.73 -2.55
N CYS A 190 -1.00 11.25 -3.34
CA CYS A 190 0.27 11.94 -3.62
C CYS A 190 0.15 13.01 -4.73
N LEU A 191 -0.93 13.04 -5.50
CA LEU A 191 -1.10 13.95 -6.65
C LEU A 191 -1.04 15.44 -6.28
N PRO A 192 -1.65 15.91 -5.17
CA PRO A 192 -1.50 17.30 -4.74
C PRO A 192 -0.04 17.69 -4.46
N LEU A 193 0.79 16.77 -3.94
CA LEU A 193 2.21 17.02 -3.72
C LEU A 193 2.97 17.12 -5.05
N ALA A 194 2.66 16.26 -6.02
CA ALA A 194 3.22 16.34 -7.37
C ALA A 194 2.85 17.67 -8.05
N GLY A 195 1.58 18.08 -7.92
CA GLY A 195 1.08 19.37 -8.39
C GLY A 195 1.78 20.55 -7.72
N ALA A 196 1.93 20.53 -6.40
CA ALA A 196 2.65 21.56 -5.64
C ALA A 196 4.12 21.67 -6.08
N GLY A 197 4.79 20.53 -6.28
CA GLY A 197 6.14 20.47 -6.82
C GLY A 197 6.23 21.09 -8.21
N GLY A 198 5.33 20.70 -9.11
CA GLY A 198 5.23 21.24 -10.46
C GLY A 198 5.03 22.77 -10.48
N LEU A 199 4.11 23.28 -9.66
CA LEU A 199 3.87 24.72 -9.52
C LEU A 199 5.08 25.47 -8.94
N CYS A 200 5.77 24.88 -7.95
CA CYS A 200 6.98 25.47 -7.39
C CYS A 200 8.09 25.61 -8.42
N ILE A 201 8.36 24.57 -9.22
CA ILE A 201 9.41 24.64 -10.27
C ILE A 201 8.99 25.55 -11.42
N TRP A 202 7.73 25.53 -11.83
CA TRP A 202 7.21 26.42 -12.86
C TRP A 202 7.31 27.89 -12.41
N GLY A 203 6.96 28.21 -11.17
CA GLY A 203 7.08 29.56 -10.60
C GLY A 203 8.53 30.08 -10.49
N ARG A 204 9.54 29.24 -10.73
CA ARG A 204 10.97 29.64 -10.79
C ARG A 204 11.41 30.06 -12.19
N GLU A 205 10.61 29.78 -13.22
CA GLU A 205 10.92 30.17 -14.59
C GLU A 205 10.93 31.70 -14.76
N LYS A 206 11.87 32.22 -15.58
CA LYS A 206 11.97 33.67 -15.83
C LYS A 206 10.74 34.20 -16.57
N GLN A 207 10.17 33.41 -17.45
CA GLN A 207 9.00 33.76 -18.27
C GLN A 207 7.92 32.68 -18.12
N ILE A 208 7.19 32.74 -17.01
CA ILE A 208 6.18 31.72 -16.62
C ILE A 208 5.15 31.50 -17.74
N PHE A 209 4.68 32.57 -18.41
CA PHE A 209 3.67 32.53 -19.46
C PHE A 209 4.22 32.49 -20.89
N SER A 210 5.52 32.22 -21.07
CA SER A 210 6.05 31.97 -22.41
C SER A 210 5.43 30.73 -23.05
N LYS A 211 5.26 30.72 -24.38
CA LYS A 211 4.72 29.55 -25.10
C LYS A 211 5.52 28.28 -24.81
N GLU A 212 6.82 28.39 -24.64
CA GLU A 212 7.70 27.27 -24.34
C GLU A 212 7.45 26.72 -22.91
N SER A 213 7.40 27.60 -21.91
CA SER A 213 7.12 27.25 -20.52
C SER A 213 5.74 26.61 -20.37
N LEU A 214 4.70 27.25 -20.91
CA LEU A 214 3.33 26.72 -20.92
C LEU A 214 3.28 25.35 -21.59
N ARG A 215 3.85 25.21 -22.80
CA ARG A 215 3.86 23.94 -23.52
C ARG A 215 4.55 22.82 -22.74
N HIS A 216 5.64 23.15 -22.04
CA HIS A 216 6.38 22.17 -21.24
C HIS A 216 5.58 21.71 -20.01
N TYR A 217 5.13 22.64 -19.16
CA TYR A 217 4.46 22.28 -17.90
C TYR A 217 3.02 21.79 -18.10
N LEU A 218 2.26 22.42 -18.99
CA LEU A 218 0.93 21.92 -19.34
C LEU A 218 1.00 20.61 -20.12
N GLY A 219 2.03 20.42 -20.96
CA GLY A 219 2.27 19.16 -21.65
C GLY A 219 2.62 18.03 -20.68
N LEU A 220 3.44 18.30 -19.66
CA LEU A 220 3.74 17.33 -18.60
C LEU A 220 2.49 16.95 -17.80
N PHE A 221 1.71 17.94 -17.39
CA PHE A 221 0.45 17.72 -16.67
C PHE A 221 -0.58 16.97 -17.52
N ALA A 222 -0.76 17.38 -18.78
CA ALA A 222 -1.67 16.70 -19.70
C ALA A 222 -1.25 15.23 -19.93
N ALA A 223 0.04 14.98 -20.14
CA ALA A 223 0.56 13.62 -20.29
C ALA A 223 0.30 12.76 -19.04
N LEU A 224 0.50 13.32 -17.84
CA LEU A 224 0.18 12.64 -16.58
C LEU A 224 -1.30 12.24 -16.54
N VAL A 225 -2.20 13.20 -16.72
CA VAL A 225 -3.66 12.97 -16.61
C VAL A 225 -4.17 12.05 -17.71
N ILE A 226 -3.72 12.23 -18.95
CA ILE A 226 -4.12 11.37 -20.08
C ILE A 226 -3.66 9.93 -19.82
N GLY A 227 -2.42 9.72 -19.38
CA GLY A 227 -1.93 8.37 -19.08
C GLY A 227 -2.71 7.70 -17.96
N MET A 228 -2.98 8.43 -16.86
CA MET A 228 -3.85 7.92 -15.79
C MET A 228 -5.25 7.59 -16.30
N GLY A 229 -5.82 8.48 -17.14
CA GLY A 229 -7.14 8.27 -17.77
C GLY A 229 -7.19 7.05 -18.68
N VAL A 230 -6.13 6.79 -19.44
CA VAL A 230 -6.02 5.59 -20.29
C VAL A 230 -5.99 4.32 -19.45
N PHE A 231 -5.11 4.25 -18.42
CA PHE A 231 -5.05 3.06 -17.57
C PHE A 231 -6.34 2.81 -16.81
N TYR A 232 -6.97 3.86 -16.28
CA TYR A 232 -8.27 3.76 -15.61
C TYR A 232 -9.39 3.36 -16.60
N GLY A 233 -9.40 3.90 -17.81
CA GLY A 233 -10.37 3.54 -18.85
C GLY A 233 -10.27 2.07 -19.27
N LEU A 234 -9.04 1.54 -19.38
CA LEU A 234 -8.81 0.11 -19.64
C LEU A 234 -9.27 -0.76 -18.48
N ASP A 235 -9.09 -0.31 -17.24
CA ASP A 235 -9.62 -0.97 -16.06
C ASP A 235 -11.15 -1.03 -16.07
N VAL A 236 -11.82 0.10 -16.27
CA VAL A 236 -13.28 0.16 -16.37
C VAL A 236 -13.80 -0.74 -17.48
N LEU A 237 -13.11 -0.83 -18.60
CA LEU A 237 -13.49 -1.70 -19.72
C LEU A 237 -13.36 -3.19 -19.33
N ALA A 238 -12.32 -3.58 -18.62
CA ALA A 238 -12.12 -4.95 -18.16
C ALA A 238 -13.21 -5.41 -17.18
N TYR A 239 -13.68 -4.51 -16.32
CA TYR A 239 -14.76 -4.76 -15.37
C TYR A 239 -16.15 -4.41 -15.92
N SER A 240 -16.35 -4.34 -17.25
CA SER A 240 -17.62 -3.97 -17.87
C SER A 240 -18.62 -5.12 -18.01
N ASP A 241 -18.18 -6.36 -17.86
CA ASP A 241 -19.05 -7.53 -17.79
C ASP A 241 -20.07 -7.37 -16.64
N PRO A 242 -21.35 -7.77 -16.81
CA PRO A 242 -22.39 -7.59 -15.80
C PRO A 242 -22.04 -8.16 -14.43
N ASP A 243 -21.46 -9.36 -14.36
CA ASP A 243 -21.08 -10.01 -13.09
C ASP A 243 -19.94 -9.27 -12.38
N TRP A 244 -18.94 -8.82 -13.15
CA TRP A 244 -17.85 -8.00 -12.61
C TRP A 244 -18.32 -6.61 -12.20
N LYS A 245 -19.26 -6.03 -12.92
CA LYS A 245 -19.82 -4.70 -12.58
C LYS A 245 -20.62 -4.74 -11.30
N ASP A 246 -21.46 -5.76 -11.11
CA ASP A 246 -22.21 -5.97 -9.86
C ASP A 246 -21.25 -6.22 -8.70
N PHE A 247 -20.27 -7.10 -8.89
CA PHE A 247 -19.26 -7.37 -7.86
C PHE A 247 -18.43 -6.12 -7.51
N ARG A 248 -18.09 -5.26 -8.48
CA ARG A 248 -17.37 -4.01 -8.21
C ARG A 248 -18.21 -3.07 -7.33
N GLN A 249 -19.51 -2.97 -7.59
CA GLN A 249 -20.40 -2.21 -6.72
C GLN A 249 -20.47 -2.83 -5.31
N PHE A 250 -20.62 -4.15 -5.21
CA PHE A 250 -20.56 -4.87 -3.92
C PHE A 250 -19.28 -4.55 -3.16
N PHE A 251 -18.13 -4.62 -3.82
CA PHE A 251 -16.82 -4.33 -3.24
C PHE A 251 -16.72 -2.88 -2.75
N ASP A 252 -17.22 -1.91 -3.53
CA ASP A 252 -17.18 -0.49 -3.16
C ASP A 252 -18.06 -0.20 -1.94
N GLU A 253 -19.31 -0.74 -1.90
CA GLU A 253 -20.22 -0.56 -0.76
C GLU A 253 -19.69 -1.27 0.51
N ARG A 254 -19.14 -2.47 0.37
CA ARG A 254 -18.44 -3.16 1.45
C ARG A 254 -17.28 -2.30 1.99
N THR A 255 -16.47 -1.73 1.10
CA THR A 255 -15.34 -0.87 1.48
C THR A 255 -15.81 0.36 2.25
N ILE A 256 -16.93 0.97 1.86
CA ILE A 256 -17.51 2.09 2.59
C ILE A 256 -17.85 1.68 4.03
N LEU A 257 -18.47 0.53 4.22
CA LEU A 257 -18.88 0.04 5.54
C LEU A 257 -17.66 -0.29 6.43
N TYR A 258 -16.78 -1.15 5.94
CA TYR A 258 -15.68 -1.67 6.79
C TYR A 258 -14.50 -0.70 6.94
N ASP A 259 -14.28 0.17 5.96
CA ASP A 259 -13.15 1.09 6.01
C ASP A 259 -13.49 2.43 6.67
N TYR A 260 -14.78 2.83 6.67
CA TYR A 260 -15.18 4.16 7.13
C TYR A 260 -16.31 4.18 8.16
N HIS A 261 -17.10 3.11 8.26
CA HIS A 261 -18.29 3.05 9.13
C HIS A 261 -18.38 1.74 9.91
N LEU A 262 -17.26 1.20 10.36
CA LEU A 262 -17.21 -0.08 11.08
C LEU A 262 -18.08 -0.05 12.36
N ASP A 263 -18.08 1.07 13.09
CA ASP A 263 -18.91 1.26 14.30
C ASP A 263 -20.40 1.00 14.03
N PHE A 264 -20.89 1.33 12.81
CA PHE A 264 -22.27 1.05 12.43
C PHE A 264 -22.56 -0.46 12.37
N ILE A 265 -21.60 -1.25 11.84
CA ILE A 265 -21.73 -2.71 11.78
C ILE A 265 -21.62 -3.34 13.16
N GLU A 266 -20.77 -2.82 14.04
CA GLU A 266 -20.51 -3.38 15.37
C GLU A 266 -21.66 -3.14 16.37
N GLN A 267 -22.46 -2.08 16.16
CA GLN A 267 -23.44 -1.57 17.13
C GLN A 267 -24.89 -1.85 16.69
N TYR A 268 -25.30 -3.13 16.69
CA TYR A 268 -26.67 -3.51 16.32
C TYR A 268 -27.73 -2.83 17.19
N ASP A 269 -27.59 -2.90 18.53
CA ASP A 269 -28.63 -2.42 19.45
C ASP A 269 -28.83 -0.89 19.38
N GLU A 270 -27.78 -0.12 19.03
CA GLU A 270 -27.87 1.33 18.84
C GLU A 270 -28.55 1.71 17.50
N ASN A 271 -28.48 0.84 16.50
CA ASN A 271 -29.00 1.04 15.15
C ASN A 271 -30.17 0.10 14.82
N ARG A 272 -30.77 -0.55 15.83
CA ARG A 272 -31.73 -1.63 15.69
C ARG A 272 -32.91 -1.29 14.77
N GLU A 273 -33.52 -0.12 14.94
CA GLU A 273 -34.66 0.31 14.10
C GLU A 273 -34.27 0.35 12.61
N ALA A 274 -33.05 0.85 12.33
CA ALA A 274 -32.54 0.93 10.97
C ALA A 274 -32.27 -0.45 10.35
N TYR A 275 -31.74 -1.39 11.14
CA TYR A 275 -31.53 -2.76 10.70
C TYR A 275 -32.86 -3.47 10.41
N GLU A 276 -33.84 -3.37 11.33
CA GLU A 276 -35.16 -3.96 11.19
C GLU A 276 -35.92 -3.39 9.95
N GLU A 277 -35.84 -2.07 9.68
CA GLU A 277 -36.41 -1.45 8.47
C GLU A 277 -35.78 -1.98 7.17
N MET A 278 -34.50 -2.35 7.19
CA MET A 278 -33.79 -2.91 6.04
C MET A 278 -33.93 -4.44 5.93
N GLY A 279 -34.63 -5.09 6.86
CA GLY A 279 -34.77 -6.55 6.88
C GLY A 279 -33.48 -7.29 7.28
N VAL A 280 -32.57 -6.63 7.98
CA VAL A 280 -31.32 -7.24 8.46
C VAL A 280 -31.54 -7.75 9.86
N SER A 281 -31.56 -9.07 10.02
CA SER A 281 -31.67 -9.73 11.33
C SER A 281 -30.39 -9.57 12.14
N ARG A 282 -30.47 -9.93 13.43
CA ARG A 282 -29.29 -9.91 14.30
C ARG A 282 -28.23 -10.91 13.83
N THR A 283 -28.63 -12.06 13.32
CA THR A 283 -27.70 -13.07 12.80
C THR A 283 -27.00 -12.60 11.53
N LEU A 284 -27.70 -11.94 10.61
CA LEU A 284 -27.09 -11.31 9.42
C LEU A 284 -26.10 -10.20 9.82
N GLN A 285 -26.43 -9.40 10.82
CA GLN A 285 -25.49 -8.38 11.33
C GLN A 285 -24.28 -9.03 11.99
N GLU A 286 -24.43 -10.13 12.74
CA GLU A 286 -23.31 -10.84 13.32
C GLU A 286 -22.38 -11.43 12.22
N MET A 287 -22.94 -11.92 11.12
CA MET A 287 -22.17 -12.38 9.95
C MET A 287 -21.44 -11.24 9.24
N LEU A 288 -22.00 -10.03 9.21
CA LEU A 288 -21.29 -8.84 8.77
C LEU A 288 -20.15 -8.50 9.73
N LYS A 289 -20.42 -8.52 11.05
CA LYS A 289 -19.46 -8.16 12.09
C LYS A 289 -18.27 -9.12 12.16
N ASN A 290 -18.50 -10.43 12.08
CA ASN A 290 -17.45 -11.45 12.05
C ASN A 290 -16.82 -11.67 10.67
N TYR A 291 -17.25 -10.89 9.67
CA TYR A 291 -16.73 -10.91 8.31
C TYR A 291 -17.01 -12.18 7.50
N ASN A 292 -17.85 -13.11 8.00
CA ASN A 292 -18.22 -14.38 7.35
C ASN A 292 -19.46 -14.25 6.44
N PHE A 293 -19.71 -13.07 5.92
CA PHE A 293 -20.92 -12.72 5.16
C PHE A 293 -21.06 -13.46 3.82
N GLY A 294 -20.06 -14.21 3.40
CA GLY A 294 -20.14 -15.09 2.23
C GLY A 294 -21.13 -16.23 2.42
N ALA A 295 -21.35 -16.68 3.66
CA ALA A 295 -22.27 -17.74 3.98
C ALA A 295 -23.75 -17.34 3.88
N ALA A 296 -24.07 -16.03 3.80
CA ALA A 296 -25.43 -15.52 3.61
C ALA A 296 -25.60 -14.97 2.18
N ASP A 297 -26.48 -15.59 1.40
CA ASP A 297 -26.73 -15.18 0.01
C ASP A 297 -27.47 -13.83 -0.06
N GLU A 298 -28.23 -13.47 0.98
CA GLU A 298 -28.98 -12.21 1.11
C GLU A 298 -28.11 -10.98 1.28
N ILE A 299 -26.89 -11.15 1.82
CA ILE A 299 -25.93 -10.05 1.91
C ILE A 299 -25.41 -9.76 0.51
N ASP A 300 -26.22 -9.13 -0.28
CA ASP A 300 -25.96 -8.75 -1.67
C ASP A 300 -25.57 -7.28 -1.82
N THR A 301 -25.35 -6.84 -3.07
CA THR A 301 -25.02 -5.46 -3.42
C THR A 301 -26.09 -4.47 -2.95
N GLN A 302 -27.38 -4.85 -3.01
CA GLN A 302 -28.48 -3.97 -2.63
C GLN A 302 -28.53 -3.78 -1.11
N MET A 303 -28.35 -4.85 -0.34
CA MET A 303 -28.30 -4.78 1.12
C MET A 303 -27.12 -3.92 1.58
N LEU A 304 -25.90 -4.16 1.07
CA LEU A 304 -24.72 -3.37 1.43
C LEU A 304 -24.88 -1.89 1.06
N SER A 305 -25.50 -1.59 -0.10
CA SER A 305 -25.78 -0.21 -0.50
C SER A 305 -26.73 0.48 0.47
N SER A 306 -27.79 -0.21 0.91
CA SER A 306 -28.76 0.30 1.89
C SER A 306 -28.08 0.59 3.24
N LEU A 307 -27.25 -0.35 3.72
CA LEU A 307 -26.47 -0.20 4.95
C LEU A 307 -25.48 0.97 4.85
N ALA A 308 -24.75 1.11 3.74
CA ALA A 308 -23.80 2.19 3.53
C ALA A 308 -24.47 3.57 3.49
N VAL A 309 -25.64 3.68 2.89
CA VAL A 309 -26.44 4.92 2.90
C VAL A 309 -26.87 5.29 4.32
N GLN A 310 -27.29 4.32 5.12
CA GLN A 310 -27.74 4.55 6.49
C GLN A 310 -26.57 4.89 7.42
N ALA A 311 -25.44 4.20 7.29
CA ALA A 311 -24.22 4.48 8.04
C ALA A 311 -23.75 5.93 7.84
N LYS A 312 -23.73 6.40 6.59
CA LYS A 312 -23.40 7.80 6.25
C LYS A 312 -24.33 8.82 6.91
N LYS A 313 -25.64 8.50 7.07
CA LYS A 313 -26.60 9.39 7.76
C LYS A 313 -26.34 9.47 9.26
N THR A 314 -25.92 8.37 9.86
CA THR A 314 -25.62 8.29 11.30
C THR A 314 -24.40 9.15 11.64
N ASP A 315 -23.35 9.15 10.83
CA ASP A 315 -22.14 9.93 11.04
C ASP A 315 -22.29 11.44 10.75
N ALA A 316 -23.30 11.84 9.99
CA ALA A 316 -23.51 13.25 9.61
C ALA A 316 -23.88 14.16 10.80
N LYS A 317 -23.91 13.67 12.03
CA LYS A 317 -24.29 14.46 13.24
C LYS A 317 -23.20 15.42 13.72
N GLU A 318 -21.92 15.23 13.34
CA GLU A 318 -20.84 16.10 13.78
C GLU A 318 -20.54 17.19 12.74
N SER A 319 -20.40 18.44 13.21
CA SER A 319 -20.08 19.55 12.28
C SER A 319 -18.67 19.41 11.70
N VAL A 320 -18.50 19.69 10.41
CA VAL A 320 -17.22 19.67 9.70
C VAL A 320 -16.14 20.49 10.43
N LEU A 321 -16.53 21.62 11.04
CA LEU A 321 -15.59 22.46 11.79
C LEU A 321 -15.06 21.76 13.05
N SER A 322 -15.88 20.96 13.73
CA SER A 322 -15.46 20.15 14.88
C SER A 322 -14.48 19.05 14.44
N GLN A 323 -14.81 18.35 13.37
CA GLN A 323 -13.93 17.32 12.79
C GLN A 323 -12.56 17.89 12.40
N VAL A 324 -12.54 19.05 11.71
CA VAL A 324 -11.28 19.74 11.34
C VAL A 324 -10.47 20.15 12.58
N LYS A 325 -11.11 20.68 13.63
CA LYS A 325 -10.41 21.03 14.88
C LYS A 325 -9.80 19.82 15.55
N LYS A 326 -10.53 18.71 15.64
CA LYS A 326 -10.02 17.43 16.16
C LYS A 326 -8.85 16.93 15.33
N ALA A 327 -8.99 16.95 14.00
CA ALA A 327 -7.93 16.54 13.08
C ALA A 327 -6.65 17.38 13.23
N ILE A 328 -6.75 18.70 13.36
CA ILE A 328 -5.60 19.57 13.59
C ILE A 328 -4.93 19.25 14.94
N TRP A 329 -5.70 19.03 15.99
CA TRP A 329 -5.16 18.66 17.29
C TRP A 329 -4.42 17.34 17.23
N ARG A 330 -5.02 16.30 16.61
CA ARG A 330 -4.42 15.00 16.41
C ARG A 330 -3.15 15.06 15.55
N LEU A 331 -3.15 15.86 14.47
CA LEU A 331 -1.97 16.07 13.62
C LEU A 331 -0.76 16.53 14.44
N VAL A 332 -0.96 17.49 15.33
CA VAL A 332 0.15 18.02 16.13
C VAL A 332 0.58 17.02 17.21
N HIS A 333 -0.37 16.46 17.97
CA HIS A 333 -0.06 15.69 19.18
C HIS A 333 0.21 14.21 18.91
N GLU A 334 -0.53 13.62 17.97
CA GLU A 334 -0.44 12.18 17.69
C GLU A 334 0.54 11.86 16.55
N ASN A 335 0.79 12.79 15.61
CA ASN A 335 1.67 12.54 14.47
C ASN A 335 2.99 13.31 14.57
N TRP A 336 2.95 14.65 14.57
CA TRP A 336 4.19 15.42 14.50
C TRP A 336 5.07 15.32 15.75
N LEU A 337 4.46 15.16 16.92
CA LEU A 337 5.17 15.01 18.19
C LEU A 337 5.19 13.57 18.71
N SER A 338 4.64 12.62 17.96
CA SER A 338 4.57 11.21 18.36
C SER A 338 5.92 10.51 18.26
N LYS A 339 6.16 9.57 19.20
CA LYS A 339 7.31 8.66 19.14
C LYS A 339 7.10 7.51 18.14
N SER A 340 5.86 7.16 17.83
CA SER A 340 5.52 6.09 16.88
C SER A 340 5.97 6.44 15.46
N ASP A 341 5.86 7.71 15.06
CA ASP A 341 6.19 8.20 13.73
C ASP A 341 7.68 8.51 13.52
N LEU A 342 8.56 8.16 14.49
CA LEU A 342 10.00 8.29 14.28
C LEU A 342 10.49 7.25 13.25
N PRO A 343 11.41 7.64 12.36
CA PRO A 343 12.09 8.92 12.21
C PRO A 343 11.37 9.93 11.28
N TRP A 344 10.21 9.58 10.72
CA TRP A 344 9.52 10.29 9.65
C TRP A 344 9.21 11.75 9.98
N ASN A 345 8.55 11.98 11.11
CA ASN A 345 8.15 13.31 11.57
C ASN A 345 9.34 14.24 11.79
N VAL A 346 10.40 13.76 12.46
CA VAL A 346 11.60 14.57 12.73
C VAL A 346 12.39 14.86 11.46
N VAL A 347 12.52 13.90 10.56
CA VAL A 347 13.18 14.12 9.26
C VAL A 347 12.41 15.13 8.43
N TRP A 348 11.08 15.02 8.36
CA TRP A 348 10.21 15.99 7.69
C TRP A 348 10.42 17.41 8.25
N LEU A 349 10.31 17.58 9.57
CA LEU A 349 10.48 18.88 10.23
C LEU A 349 11.90 19.44 10.02
N ALA A 350 12.94 18.61 10.10
CA ALA A 350 14.33 19.02 9.88
C ALA A 350 14.56 19.52 8.44
N VAL A 351 14.03 18.81 7.43
CA VAL A 351 14.16 19.20 6.02
C VAL A 351 13.42 20.50 5.74
N VAL A 352 12.18 20.66 6.23
CA VAL A 352 11.40 21.88 6.05
C VAL A 352 12.05 23.05 6.76
N PHE A 353 12.51 22.87 7.99
CA PHE A 353 13.21 23.90 8.76
C PHE A 353 14.49 24.38 8.05
N ALA A 354 15.30 23.44 7.56
CA ALA A 354 16.52 23.78 6.82
C ALA A 354 16.18 24.53 5.51
N TRP A 355 15.16 24.10 4.80
CA TRP A 355 14.70 24.77 3.57
C TRP A 355 14.19 26.19 3.87
N CYS A 356 13.34 26.38 4.87
CA CYS A 356 12.89 27.70 5.33
C CYS A 356 14.08 28.61 5.71
N SER A 357 15.03 28.09 6.49
CA SER A 357 16.21 28.84 6.92
C SER A 357 17.08 29.29 5.74
N CYS A 358 17.25 28.45 4.73
CA CYS A 358 17.94 28.81 3.49
C CYS A 358 17.19 29.90 2.70
N CYS A 359 15.85 29.87 2.68
CA CYS A 359 15.05 30.86 1.99
C CYS A 359 15.05 32.23 2.70
N LEU A 360 15.27 32.30 4.00
CA LEU A 360 15.33 33.57 4.75
C LEU A 360 16.62 34.37 4.50
N GLN A 361 17.63 33.77 3.86
CA GLN A 361 18.90 34.45 3.54
C GLN A 361 18.69 35.53 2.47
N LYS A 362 19.58 36.56 2.48
CA LYS A 362 19.56 37.64 1.50
C LYS A 362 19.65 37.10 0.08
N GLY A 363 18.72 37.48 -0.79
CA GLY A 363 18.62 37.03 -2.18
C GLY A 363 17.67 35.84 -2.42
N ASN A 364 17.33 35.06 -1.41
CA ASN A 364 16.46 33.90 -1.53
C ASN A 364 15.05 34.09 -0.97
N ARG A 365 14.75 35.25 -0.35
CA ARG A 365 13.45 35.52 0.30
C ARG A 365 12.24 35.34 -0.62
N ARG A 366 12.38 35.54 -1.91
CA ARG A 366 11.31 35.30 -2.90
C ARG A 366 10.82 33.85 -2.92
N TYR A 367 11.68 32.90 -2.53
CA TYR A 367 11.36 31.47 -2.52
C TYR A 367 10.76 31.00 -1.18
N PHE A 368 10.71 31.86 -0.15
CA PHE A 368 10.16 31.49 1.16
C PHE A 368 8.68 31.05 1.11
N ARG A 369 7.93 31.50 0.11
CA ARG A 369 6.54 31.08 -0.10
C ARG A 369 6.42 29.60 -0.46
N GLN A 370 7.47 28.98 -1.03
CA GLN A 370 7.43 27.60 -1.50
C GLN A 370 7.38 26.58 -0.35
N PRO A 371 8.29 26.61 0.68
CA PRO A 371 8.16 25.72 1.82
C PRO A 371 6.84 25.89 2.58
N VAL A 372 6.34 27.12 2.72
CA VAL A 372 5.03 27.37 3.34
C VAL A 372 3.92 26.72 2.51
N PHE A 373 3.92 26.92 1.20
CA PHE A 373 2.92 26.32 0.30
C PHE A 373 2.93 24.78 0.36
N VAL A 374 4.11 24.17 0.28
CA VAL A 374 4.27 22.70 0.36
C VAL A 374 3.82 22.19 1.73
N ALA A 375 4.16 22.88 2.82
CA ALA A 375 3.71 22.52 4.16
C ALA A 375 2.18 22.63 4.32
N CYS A 376 1.56 23.64 3.72
CA CYS A 376 0.10 23.78 3.71
C CYS A 376 -0.58 22.64 2.93
N VAL A 377 -0.08 22.32 1.73
CA VAL A 377 -0.62 21.19 0.94
C VAL A 377 -0.46 19.88 1.70
N GLY A 378 0.71 19.63 2.27
CA GLY A 378 0.95 18.45 3.09
C GLY A 378 0.04 18.40 4.33
N GLY A 379 -0.10 19.52 5.03
CA GLY A 379 -1.00 19.63 6.20
C GLY A 379 -2.47 19.36 5.84
N MET A 380 -2.94 19.83 4.68
CA MET A 380 -4.31 19.52 4.21
C MET A 380 -4.51 18.04 3.96
N LEU A 381 -3.52 17.34 3.39
CA LEU A 381 -3.59 15.89 3.18
C LEU A 381 -3.63 15.13 4.51
N TRP A 382 -2.85 15.54 5.51
CA TRP A 382 -2.91 14.97 6.85
C TRP A 382 -4.28 15.19 7.52
N ILE A 383 -4.82 16.43 7.44
CA ILE A 383 -6.16 16.74 7.97
C ILE A 383 -7.21 15.86 7.28
N TYR A 384 -7.12 15.69 5.96
CA TYR A 384 -8.00 14.81 5.21
C TYR A 384 -7.95 13.37 5.73
N LEU A 385 -6.76 12.77 5.87
CA LEU A 385 -6.60 11.41 6.38
C LEU A 385 -7.12 11.25 7.82
N LEU A 386 -6.86 12.24 8.67
CA LEU A 386 -7.33 12.23 10.07
C LEU A 386 -8.86 12.35 10.17
N MET A 387 -9.49 13.11 9.26
CA MET A 387 -10.96 13.18 9.18
C MET A 387 -11.56 11.86 8.69
N GLN A 388 -10.86 11.13 7.84
CA GLN A 388 -11.27 9.81 7.34
C GLN A 388 -10.93 8.65 8.29
N GLY A 389 -10.25 8.90 9.40
CA GLY A 389 -9.81 7.85 10.34
C GLY A 389 -8.70 6.93 9.79
N ARG A 390 -8.14 7.21 8.62
CA ARG A 390 -7.21 6.32 7.89
C ARG A 390 -5.74 6.56 8.26
N MET A 391 -5.39 6.31 9.51
CA MET A 391 -4.04 6.52 10.05
C MET A 391 -3.24 5.20 10.18
N VAL A 392 -3.17 4.44 9.10
CA VAL A 392 -2.41 3.18 9.02
C VAL A 392 -1.03 3.41 8.40
N ASP A 393 0.00 2.73 8.92
CA ASP A 393 1.42 2.93 8.53
C ASP A 393 1.65 2.77 7.02
N ARG A 394 0.93 1.85 6.37
CA ARG A 394 1.00 1.64 4.92
C ARG A 394 0.55 2.84 4.08
N VAL A 395 -0.15 3.82 4.68
CA VAL A 395 -0.58 5.07 4.04
C VAL A 395 0.25 6.24 4.53
N THR A 396 0.50 6.33 5.84
CA THR A 396 1.17 7.48 6.47
C THR A 396 2.65 7.54 6.18
N HIS A 397 3.37 6.41 6.22
CA HIS A 397 4.81 6.37 5.91
C HIS A 397 5.12 6.76 4.46
N PRO A 398 4.41 6.25 3.43
CA PRO A 398 4.57 6.75 2.07
C PRO A 398 4.24 8.23 1.88
N LEU A 399 3.24 8.75 2.60
CA LEU A 399 2.91 10.18 2.56
C LEU A 399 4.05 11.04 3.14
N TYR A 400 4.62 10.66 4.29
CA TYR A 400 5.83 11.30 4.81
C TYR A 400 6.98 11.24 3.81
N LEU A 401 7.22 10.09 3.22
CA LEU A 401 8.27 9.90 2.22
C LEU A 401 8.11 10.86 1.03
N ALA A 402 6.90 10.94 0.46
CA ALA A 402 6.61 11.83 -0.66
C ALA A 402 6.83 13.31 -0.29
N GLN A 403 6.43 13.72 0.92
CA GLN A 403 6.65 15.07 1.44
C GLN A 403 8.14 15.37 1.64
N ILE A 404 8.89 14.44 2.25
CA ILE A 404 10.34 14.58 2.48
C ILE A 404 11.07 14.70 1.16
N LEU A 405 10.78 13.82 0.20
CA LEU A 405 11.40 13.83 -1.13
C LEU A 405 11.06 15.10 -1.91
N LEU A 406 9.80 15.56 -1.86
CA LEU A 406 9.40 16.83 -2.46
C LEU A 406 10.20 18.01 -1.87
N ALA A 407 10.22 18.12 -0.55
CA ALA A 407 10.89 19.22 0.14
C ALA A 407 12.42 19.19 -0.08
N ALA A 408 13.05 18.02 0.02
CA ALA A 408 14.48 17.83 -0.24
C ALA A 408 14.86 18.17 -1.69
N GLY A 409 14.04 17.73 -2.67
CA GLY A 409 14.26 18.04 -4.08
C GLY A 409 14.12 19.53 -4.39
N LEU A 410 13.09 20.19 -3.86
CA LEU A 410 12.89 21.63 -4.03
C LEU A 410 13.96 22.45 -3.30
N TRP A 411 14.38 22.03 -2.12
CA TRP A 411 15.48 22.64 -1.38
C TRP A 411 16.80 22.51 -2.17
N GLY A 412 17.16 21.31 -2.59
CA GLY A 412 18.40 21.06 -3.36
C GLY A 412 18.47 21.87 -4.65
N THR A 413 17.35 22.03 -5.37
CA THR A 413 17.31 22.83 -6.61
C THR A 413 17.23 24.35 -6.36
N ALA A 414 16.71 24.82 -5.22
CA ALA A 414 16.65 26.27 -4.91
C ALA A 414 18.05 26.87 -4.70
N THR A 415 18.99 26.07 -4.24
CA THR A 415 20.37 26.51 -3.96
C THR A 415 21.22 26.67 -5.22
N SER A 416 20.90 25.93 -6.26
CA SER A 416 21.57 26.02 -7.56
C SER A 416 21.22 27.30 -8.37
N ILE A 417 20.18 28.04 -7.96
CA ILE A 417 19.66 29.22 -8.67
C ILE A 417 20.18 30.54 -8.06
N ALA A 418 20.97 30.50 -6.98
CA ALA A 418 21.53 31.72 -6.39
C ALA A 418 22.33 32.51 -7.41
N ALA A 419 21.89 33.77 -7.64
CA ALA A 419 22.35 34.63 -8.73
C ALA A 419 23.88 34.82 -8.76
N PRO A 420 24.52 34.81 -9.97
CA PRO A 420 25.90 35.19 -10.11
C PRO A 420 26.03 36.68 -9.72
N GLY A 421 26.82 36.98 -8.66
CA GLY A 421 27.13 38.35 -8.24
C GLY A 421 26.87 38.69 -6.76
N ILE A 422 26.16 37.86 -6.00
CA ILE A 422 26.08 38.01 -4.54
C ILE A 422 27.23 37.19 -3.94
N ASN A 423 27.95 37.78 -2.99
CA ASN A 423 29.13 37.24 -2.33
C ASN A 423 28.96 35.78 -1.94
N THR A 424 29.24 34.86 -2.89
CA THR A 424 28.89 33.44 -2.89
C THR A 424 29.59 32.63 -1.79
N ARG A 425 30.67 33.20 -1.19
CA ARG A 425 31.43 32.52 -0.11
C ARG A 425 30.65 32.39 1.20
N SER A 426 29.87 33.39 1.59
CA SER A 426 29.12 33.31 2.87
C SER A 426 27.82 32.51 2.74
N THR A 427 27.06 32.70 1.65
CA THR A 427 25.83 31.94 1.37
C THR A 427 26.09 30.45 1.13
N GLY A 428 27.14 30.12 0.38
CA GLY A 428 27.55 28.74 0.15
C GLY A 428 27.98 28.03 1.44
N ARG A 429 28.62 28.75 2.37
CA ARG A 429 29.05 28.19 3.66
C ARG A 429 27.87 27.87 4.57
N ILE A 430 26.89 28.76 4.68
CA ILE A 430 25.69 28.52 5.51
C ILE A 430 24.87 27.37 4.94
N HIS A 431 24.68 27.30 3.62
CA HIS A 431 23.98 26.17 3.01
C HIS A 431 24.70 24.85 3.26
N SER A 432 26.00 24.80 3.09
CA SER A 432 26.81 23.61 3.38
C SER A 432 26.70 23.18 4.86
N VAL A 433 26.71 24.13 5.80
CA VAL A 433 26.54 23.84 7.23
C VAL A 433 25.13 23.33 7.52
N MET A 434 24.08 23.95 6.95
CA MET A 434 22.71 23.48 7.14
C MET A 434 22.48 22.10 6.55
N THR A 435 22.99 21.84 5.35
CA THR A 435 22.91 20.50 4.74
C THR A 435 23.64 19.46 5.59
N ALA A 436 24.86 19.80 6.07
CA ALA A 436 25.63 18.92 6.95
C ALA A 436 24.90 18.67 8.29
N ALA A 437 24.27 19.70 8.87
CA ALA A 437 23.51 19.56 10.11
C ALA A 437 22.27 18.66 9.91
N VAL A 438 21.50 18.85 8.83
CA VAL A 438 20.35 17.99 8.51
C VAL A 438 20.78 16.56 8.25
N CYS A 439 21.82 16.35 7.45
CA CYS A 439 22.40 15.02 7.24
C CYS A 439 22.89 14.39 8.56
N GLY A 440 23.52 15.18 9.43
CA GLY A 440 23.97 14.73 10.75
C GLY A 440 22.81 14.31 11.66
N VAL A 441 21.72 15.06 11.67
CA VAL A 441 20.49 14.70 12.41
C VAL A 441 19.87 13.42 11.84
N ILE A 442 19.73 13.31 10.52
CA ILE A 442 19.21 12.11 9.86
C ILE A 442 20.09 10.90 10.19
N LEU A 443 21.41 11.02 10.05
CA LEU A 443 22.37 9.96 10.38
C LEU A 443 22.23 9.50 11.84
N LEU A 444 22.20 10.44 12.79
CA LEU A 444 22.06 10.14 14.20
C LEU A 444 20.75 9.40 14.49
N LEU A 445 19.63 9.91 13.99
CA LEU A 445 18.32 9.27 14.17
C LEU A 445 18.28 7.87 13.54
N CYS A 446 18.83 7.70 12.34
CA CYS A 446 18.91 6.41 11.68
C CYS A 446 19.74 5.42 12.48
N ILE A 447 20.93 5.83 12.95
CA ILE A 447 21.81 4.98 13.78
C ILE A 447 21.09 4.54 15.05
N LEU A 448 20.40 5.46 15.73
CA LEU A 448 19.65 5.16 16.95
C LEU A 448 18.42 4.25 16.68
N ARG A 449 17.82 4.35 15.51
CA ARG A 449 16.61 3.58 15.14
C ARG A 449 16.90 2.17 14.63
N ILE A 450 18.03 1.95 13.96
CA ILE A 450 18.40 0.67 13.32
C ILE A 450 18.33 -0.52 14.28
N PRO A 451 18.88 -0.49 15.52
CA PRO A 451 18.80 -1.63 16.42
C PRO A 451 17.36 -2.02 16.78
N GLY A 452 16.50 -1.02 17.05
CA GLY A 452 15.08 -1.25 17.37
C GLY A 452 14.29 -1.79 16.16
N MET A 453 14.53 -1.24 14.97
CA MET A 453 13.93 -1.75 13.73
C MET A 453 14.35 -3.20 13.45
N TRP A 454 15.64 -3.50 13.58
CA TRP A 454 16.17 -4.86 13.38
C TRP A 454 15.56 -5.88 14.35
N GLN A 455 15.46 -5.52 15.64
CA GLN A 455 14.82 -6.37 16.64
C GLN A 455 13.32 -6.53 16.40
N GLY A 456 12.66 -5.47 15.90
CA GLY A 456 11.26 -5.50 15.51
C GLY A 456 11.01 -6.49 14.36
N VAL A 457 11.81 -6.39 13.29
CA VAL A 457 11.76 -7.31 12.15
C VAL A 457 12.02 -8.76 12.59
N ALA A 458 13.02 -9.00 13.44
CA ALA A 458 13.35 -10.35 13.92
C ALA A 458 12.20 -10.96 14.74
N ARG A 459 11.58 -10.18 15.64
CA ARG A 459 10.43 -10.65 16.44
C ARG A 459 9.22 -10.93 15.57
N GLU A 460 8.96 -10.04 14.63
CA GLU A 460 7.84 -10.22 13.69
C GLU A 460 8.02 -11.46 12.81
N GLN A 461 9.25 -11.77 12.35
CA GLN A 461 9.51 -13.01 11.63
C GLN A 461 9.19 -14.25 12.46
N THR A 462 9.68 -14.30 13.70
CA THR A 462 9.37 -15.44 14.59
C THR A 462 7.87 -15.59 14.82
N ARG A 463 7.14 -14.48 15.00
CA ARG A 463 5.67 -14.51 15.14
C ARG A 463 5.00 -15.08 13.89
N ARG A 464 5.40 -14.58 12.70
CA ARG A 464 4.84 -15.05 11.41
C ARG A 464 5.15 -16.53 11.16
N GLU A 465 6.36 -16.97 11.49
CA GLU A 465 6.75 -18.39 11.36
C GLU A 465 5.85 -19.29 12.23
N THR A 466 5.56 -18.89 13.48
CA THR A 466 4.66 -19.64 14.36
C THR A 466 3.24 -19.72 13.80
N VAL A 467 2.66 -18.59 13.38
CA VAL A 467 1.32 -18.54 12.78
C VAL A 467 1.26 -19.35 11.48
N ASN A 468 2.27 -19.21 10.63
CA ASN A 468 2.30 -19.90 9.34
C ASN A 468 2.39 -21.42 9.49
N GLN A 469 3.06 -21.93 10.54
CA GLN A 469 3.14 -23.36 10.78
C GLN A 469 1.74 -23.98 10.96
N THR A 470 0.86 -23.32 11.72
CA THR A 470 -0.53 -23.76 11.87
C THR A 470 -1.27 -23.77 10.53
N ASN A 471 -1.12 -22.72 9.73
CA ASN A 471 -1.79 -22.65 8.42
C ASN A 471 -1.21 -23.70 7.42
N GLU A 472 0.09 -23.98 7.46
CA GLU A 472 0.70 -25.04 6.64
C GLU A 472 0.14 -26.42 7.00
N ASP A 473 -0.13 -26.69 8.28
CA ASP A 473 -0.77 -27.93 8.73
C ASP A 473 -2.23 -28.00 8.24
N VAL A 474 -2.98 -26.89 8.28
CA VAL A 474 -4.34 -26.77 7.71
C VAL A 474 -4.31 -27.06 6.20
N PHE A 475 -3.40 -26.44 5.45
CA PHE A 475 -3.30 -26.66 4.01
C PHE A 475 -2.92 -28.11 3.68
N ALA A 476 -2.02 -28.70 4.45
CA ALA A 476 -1.67 -30.12 4.30
C ALA A 476 -2.85 -31.06 4.61
N TYR A 477 -3.70 -30.69 5.56
CA TYR A 477 -4.94 -31.41 5.85
C TYR A 477 -5.93 -31.30 4.69
N CYS A 478 -6.16 -30.10 4.15
CA CYS A 478 -7.03 -29.88 3.00
C CYS A 478 -6.58 -30.65 1.75
N GLU A 479 -5.28 -30.67 1.46
CA GLU A 479 -4.74 -31.46 0.33
C GLU A 479 -4.98 -32.97 0.45
N LYS A 480 -4.89 -33.52 1.66
CA LYS A 480 -5.19 -34.94 1.89
C LYS A 480 -6.66 -35.28 1.63
N HIS A 481 -7.55 -34.31 1.71
CA HIS A 481 -8.99 -34.44 1.49
C HIS A 481 -9.45 -33.67 0.26
N ALA A 482 -8.79 -33.86 -0.87
CA ALA A 482 -8.95 -33.07 -2.09
C ALA A 482 -10.38 -33.05 -2.69
N SER A 483 -11.25 -34.00 -2.32
CA SER A 483 -12.67 -34.03 -2.73
C SER A 483 -13.60 -33.20 -1.84
N THR A 484 -13.08 -32.68 -0.74
CA THR A 484 -13.82 -31.87 0.25
C THR A 484 -13.45 -30.41 0.10
N LEU A 485 -14.43 -29.52 0.05
CA LEU A 485 -14.23 -28.07 0.09
C LEU A 485 -14.12 -27.64 1.56
N PHE A 486 -13.10 -26.89 1.89
CA PHE A 486 -12.87 -26.33 3.21
C PHE A 486 -13.11 -24.83 3.20
N LEU A 487 -13.98 -24.36 4.09
CA LEU A 487 -14.32 -22.96 4.25
C LEU A 487 -13.93 -22.50 5.66
N GLU A 488 -12.96 -21.59 5.76
CA GLU A 488 -12.42 -21.17 7.04
C GLU A 488 -13.03 -19.85 7.52
N ASP A 489 -13.24 -19.74 8.82
CA ASP A 489 -13.61 -18.51 9.50
C ASP A 489 -12.57 -17.42 9.20
N VAL A 490 -13.05 -16.22 8.87
CA VAL A 490 -12.16 -15.14 8.42
C VAL A 490 -11.20 -14.70 9.52
N TYR A 491 -11.68 -14.55 10.75
CA TYR A 491 -10.83 -14.06 11.85
C TYR A 491 -9.77 -15.06 12.28
N SER A 492 -9.97 -16.35 12.05
CA SER A 492 -8.96 -17.39 12.26
C SER A 492 -7.74 -17.22 11.32
N THR A 493 -7.86 -16.46 10.23
CA THR A 493 -6.81 -16.33 9.20
C THR A 493 -6.13 -14.96 9.13
N VAL A 494 -6.63 -13.94 9.84
CA VAL A 494 -6.14 -12.55 9.69
C VAL A 494 -4.68 -12.36 10.06
N ALA A 495 -4.13 -13.23 10.89
CA ALA A 495 -2.73 -13.19 11.30
C ALA A 495 -1.76 -13.85 10.29
N TYR A 496 -2.29 -14.62 9.32
CA TYR A 496 -1.50 -15.29 8.30
C TYR A 496 -0.85 -14.29 7.34
N SER A 497 0.41 -14.56 7.03
CA SER A 497 1.15 -13.84 5.97
C SER A 497 2.11 -14.81 5.29
N GLU A 498 2.24 -14.69 3.98
CA GLU A 498 2.95 -15.65 3.15
C GLU A 498 4.39 -15.20 2.87
N LYS A 499 5.34 -16.14 2.93
CA LYS A 499 6.70 -15.93 2.40
C LYS A 499 6.62 -15.75 0.89
N ILE A 500 7.47 -14.88 0.33
CA ILE A 500 7.53 -14.69 -1.13
C ILE A 500 8.01 -15.96 -1.83
N MET A 501 8.96 -16.65 -1.22
CA MET A 501 9.43 -17.96 -1.69
C MET A 501 8.78 -19.02 -0.81
N LEU A 502 7.75 -19.66 -1.34
CA LEU A 502 7.06 -20.79 -0.71
C LEU A 502 7.54 -22.10 -1.29
N ASP A 503 7.54 -23.13 -0.44
CA ASP A 503 7.75 -24.51 -0.84
C ASP A 503 6.45 -25.16 -1.34
N ARG A 504 5.28 -24.61 -0.98
CA ARG A 504 3.96 -25.12 -1.32
C ARG A 504 2.94 -23.99 -1.48
N ASP A 505 2.11 -24.06 -2.53
CA ASP A 505 0.96 -23.16 -2.72
C ASP A 505 -0.22 -23.59 -1.85
N LYS A 506 -1.19 -22.67 -1.64
CA LYS A 506 -2.46 -23.00 -1.00
C LYS A 506 -3.24 -24.02 -1.83
N PRO A 507 -3.93 -24.96 -1.18
CA PRO A 507 -4.74 -25.96 -1.89
C PRO A 507 -5.98 -25.31 -2.52
N PHE A 508 -6.37 -25.81 -3.71
CA PHE A 508 -7.51 -25.27 -4.46
C PHE A 508 -8.85 -25.48 -3.74
N ASN A 509 -8.97 -26.53 -2.95
CA ASN A 509 -10.16 -26.87 -2.17
C ASN A 509 -10.27 -26.14 -0.81
N TYR A 510 -9.58 -25.03 -0.66
CA TYR A 510 -9.61 -24.17 0.53
C TYR A 510 -10.05 -22.76 0.17
N ASP A 511 -10.99 -22.17 0.94
CA ASP A 511 -11.43 -20.78 0.82
C ASP A 511 -11.85 -20.21 2.18
N LEU A 512 -12.15 -18.90 2.22
CA LEU A 512 -12.64 -18.20 3.41
C LEU A 512 -14.15 -17.99 3.31
N LEU A 513 -14.85 -18.03 4.46
CA LEU A 513 -16.28 -17.73 4.55
C LEU A 513 -16.64 -16.26 4.22
N GLY A 514 -15.65 -15.43 4.01
CA GLY A 514 -15.83 -14.02 3.69
C GLY A 514 -14.61 -13.38 3.07
N GLY A 515 -14.40 -12.10 3.37
CA GLY A 515 -13.30 -11.34 2.79
C GLY A 515 -13.72 -10.53 1.56
N TRP A 516 -12.75 -9.77 1.00
CA TRP A 516 -13.09 -8.82 -0.05
C TRP A 516 -13.34 -9.43 -1.44
N LEU A 517 -12.95 -10.70 -1.65
CA LEU A 517 -13.14 -11.39 -2.94
C LEU A 517 -14.38 -12.27 -2.96
N VAL A 518 -14.97 -12.56 -1.81
CA VAL A 518 -16.19 -13.38 -1.71
C VAL A 518 -17.31 -12.81 -2.59
N LYS A 519 -18.07 -13.68 -3.22
CA LYS A 519 -19.12 -13.36 -4.21
C LYS A 519 -18.62 -12.83 -5.56
N SER A 520 -17.28 -12.74 -5.77
CA SER A 520 -16.72 -12.40 -7.07
C SER A 520 -17.00 -13.48 -8.13
N PRO A 521 -16.88 -13.14 -9.42
CA PRO A 521 -16.90 -14.14 -10.48
C PRO A 521 -15.83 -15.23 -10.31
N LEU A 522 -14.65 -14.91 -9.73
CA LEU A 522 -13.60 -15.89 -9.43
C LEU A 522 -14.02 -16.87 -8.33
N THR A 523 -14.68 -16.38 -7.28
CA THR A 523 -15.23 -17.24 -6.22
C THR A 523 -16.34 -18.14 -6.78
N LYS A 524 -17.25 -17.62 -7.60
CA LYS A 524 -18.28 -18.41 -8.29
C LYS A 524 -17.65 -19.50 -9.17
N GLN A 525 -16.60 -19.17 -9.92
CA GLN A 525 -15.84 -20.16 -10.72
C GLN A 525 -15.26 -21.26 -9.85
N LYS A 526 -14.64 -20.93 -8.74
CA LYS A 526 -14.06 -21.88 -7.80
C LYS A 526 -15.13 -22.78 -7.18
N LEU A 527 -16.21 -22.23 -6.66
CA LEU A 527 -17.31 -22.98 -6.06
C LEU A 527 -17.99 -23.93 -7.06
N SER A 528 -18.15 -23.47 -8.30
CA SER A 528 -18.73 -24.31 -9.37
C SER A 528 -17.90 -25.55 -9.69
N ALA A 529 -16.57 -25.53 -9.49
CA ALA A 529 -15.73 -26.70 -9.62
C ALA A 529 -16.01 -27.79 -8.56
N PHE A 530 -16.63 -27.40 -7.43
CA PHE A 530 -17.10 -28.31 -6.39
C PHE A 530 -18.61 -28.60 -6.47
N GLY A 531 -19.32 -28.01 -7.45
CA GLY A 531 -20.74 -28.23 -7.70
C GLY A 531 -21.69 -27.28 -6.95
N TYR A 532 -21.18 -26.17 -6.41
CA TYR A 532 -21.99 -25.17 -5.67
C TYR A 532 -22.14 -23.87 -6.46
N ALA A 533 -23.35 -23.28 -6.42
CA ALA A 533 -23.63 -22.01 -7.05
C ALA A 533 -23.22 -20.81 -6.19
N SER A 534 -23.23 -20.96 -4.86
CA SER A 534 -22.86 -19.92 -3.90
C SER A 534 -22.12 -20.50 -2.69
N MET A 535 -21.48 -19.63 -1.94
CA MET A 535 -20.83 -20.00 -0.69
C MET A 535 -21.85 -20.35 0.40
N GLY A 536 -23.00 -19.68 0.40
CA GLY A 536 -24.11 -20.01 1.27
C GLY A 536 -24.64 -21.42 1.02
N GLU A 537 -24.79 -21.83 -0.24
CA GLU A 537 -25.16 -23.20 -0.61
C GLU A 537 -24.08 -24.19 -0.13
N ALA A 538 -22.80 -23.90 -0.34
CA ALA A 538 -21.71 -24.74 0.14
C ALA A 538 -21.69 -24.88 1.67
N ALA A 539 -21.82 -23.77 2.40
CA ALA A 539 -21.74 -23.77 3.87
C ALA A 539 -22.83 -24.58 4.57
N ARG A 540 -24.01 -24.72 3.94
CA ARG A 540 -25.14 -25.54 4.45
C ARG A 540 -25.17 -26.97 3.90
N SER A 541 -24.17 -27.33 3.08
CA SER A 541 -24.08 -28.71 2.56
C SER A 541 -23.58 -29.67 3.64
N SER A 542 -24.32 -30.76 3.86
CA SER A 542 -23.92 -31.86 4.73
C SER A 542 -22.93 -32.84 4.07
N GLU A 543 -22.59 -32.61 2.81
CA GLU A 543 -21.71 -33.50 2.03
C GLU A 543 -20.54 -32.72 1.45
N LYS A 544 -19.34 -33.23 1.56
CA LYS A 544 -18.14 -32.71 0.89
C LYS A 544 -17.76 -31.26 1.20
N VAL A 545 -18.33 -30.66 2.25
CA VAL A 545 -17.94 -29.35 2.77
C VAL A 545 -17.63 -29.46 4.26
N CYS A 546 -16.50 -28.90 4.65
CA CYS A 546 -16.13 -28.75 6.06
C CYS A 546 -15.81 -27.28 6.35
N LEU A 547 -16.17 -26.86 7.56
CA LEU A 547 -15.84 -25.54 8.07
C LEU A 547 -14.62 -25.65 8.97
N LEU A 548 -13.74 -24.66 8.92
CA LEU A 548 -12.54 -24.58 9.75
C LEU A 548 -12.63 -23.33 10.62
N ALA A 549 -12.24 -23.45 11.88
CA ALA A 549 -12.13 -22.32 12.78
C ALA A 549 -11.11 -22.60 13.88
N ASP A 550 -10.49 -21.55 14.43
CA ASP A 550 -9.63 -21.66 15.59
C ASP A 550 -10.41 -22.23 16.80
N GLU A 551 -9.74 -23.02 17.63
CA GLU A 551 -10.31 -23.60 18.84
C GLU A 551 -10.93 -22.52 19.74
N GLY A 552 -12.20 -22.70 20.09
CA GLY A 552 -12.97 -21.76 20.89
C GLY A 552 -13.60 -20.60 20.12
N THR A 553 -13.49 -20.56 18.80
CA THR A 553 -14.24 -19.62 17.96
C THR A 553 -15.73 -19.96 18.01
N ASP A 554 -16.56 -18.96 18.30
CA ASP A 554 -18.01 -19.13 18.29
C ASP A 554 -18.54 -19.19 16.85
N MET A 555 -19.03 -20.35 16.46
CA MET A 555 -19.63 -20.63 15.16
C MET A 555 -21.17 -20.75 15.24
N SER A 556 -21.80 -20.45 16.41
CA SER A 556 -23.25 -20.58 16.61
C SER A 556 -24.06 -19.67 15.67
N TRP A 557 -23.48 -18.54 15.25
CA TRP A 557 -24.09 -17.61 14.29
C TRP A 557 -24.56 -18.30 13.00
N LEU A 558 -23.86 -19.35 12.55
CA LEU A 558 -24.26 -20.07 11.33
C LEU A 558 -25.51 -20.93 11.56
N THR A 559 -25.55 -21.66 12.66
CA THR A 559 -26.72 -22.49 12.98
C THR A 559 -27.94 -21.64 13.32
N GLU A 560 -27.79 -20.54 14.05
CA GLU A 560 -28.83 -19.56 14.31
C GLU A 560 -29.37 -18.94 13.02
N TYR A 561 -28.48 -18.55 12.10
CA TYR A 561 -28.87 -18.03 10.79
C TYR A 561 -29.67 -19.05 9.97
N LEU A 562 -29.23 -20.31 9.94
CA LEU A 562 -29.91 -21.36 9.18
C LEU A 562 -31.26 -21.73 9.82
N GLU A 563 -31.38 -21.69 11.16
CA GLU A 563 -32.64 -21.87 11.87
C GLU A 563 -33.65 -20.76 11.54
N GLU A 564 -33.23 -19.48 11.50
CA GLU A 564 -34.08 -18.36 11.04
C GLU A 564 -34.63 -18.58 9.64
N ARG A 565 -33.93 -19.30 8.78
CA ARG A 565 -34.35 -19.63 7.41
C ARG A 565 -35.22 -20.87 7.30
N GLY A 566 -35.46 -21.58 8.42
CA GLY A 566 -36.19 -22.84 8.42
C GLY A 566 -35.37 -24.02 7.90
N GLU A 567 -34.06 -23.92 7.94
CA GLU A 567 -33.08 -24.98 7.61
C GLU A 567 -32.30 -25.39 8.87
N PRO A 568 -32.97 -25.90 9.93
CA PRO A 568 -32.34 -26.22 11.20
C PRO A 568 -31.32 -27.34 11.03
N GLY A 569 -30.29 -27.28 11.85
CA GLY A 569 -29.22 -28.27 11.87
C GLY A 569 -28.21 -28.00 12.98
N MET A 570 -27.15 -28.75 12.97
CA MET A 570 -26.07 -28.61 13.97
C MET A 570 -24.70 -28.63 13.30
N LEU A 571 -23.74 -27.97 13.93
CA LEU A 571 -22.33 -28.12 13.59
C LEU A 571 -21.73 -29.24 14.43
N LEU A 572 -21.31 -30.31 13.75
CA LEU A 572 -20.62 -31.44 14.36
C LEU A 572 -19.11 -31.25 14.21
N ARG A 573 -18.38 -31.23 15.32
CA ARG A 573 -16.91 -31.28 15.28
C ARG A 573 -16.49 -32.68 14.90
N ILE A 574 -15.82 -32.82 13.75
CA ILE A 574 -15.40 -34.11 13.19
C ILE A 574 -13.90 -34.36 13.32
N GLY A 575 -13.10 -33.35 13.68
CA GLY A 575 -11.66 -33.52 13.82
C GLY A 575 -10.91 -32.21 14.06
N SER A 576 -9.61 -32.24 13.77
CA SER A 576 -8.72 -31.08 13.80
C SER A 576 -7.84 -31.07 12.55
N ALA A 577 -7.62 -29.91 11.96
CA ALA A 577 -6.81 -29.71 10.77
C ALA A 577 -5.34 -29.31 11.08
N GLY A 578 -4.97 -29.32 12.36
CA GLY A 578 -3.67 -28.94 12.90
C GLY A 578 -3.80 -28.61 14.38
N GLU A 579 -2.76 -28.08 15.00
CA GLU A 579 -2.83 -27.62 16.39
C GLU A 579 -3.68 -26.35 16.49
N GLY A 580 -4.77 -26.42 17.28
CA GLY A 580 -5.63 -25.26 17.53
C GLY A 580 -6.66 -24.95 16.45
N VAL A 581 -6.79 -25.75 15.37
CA VAL A 581 -7.81 -25.54 14.33
C VAL A 581 -8.77 -26.72 14.27
N GLU A 582 -10.05 -26.46 14.52
CA GLU A 582 -11.11 -27.46 14.53
C GLU A 582 -11.80 -27.59 13.18
N VAL A 583 -12.23 -28.80 12.87
CA VAL A 583 -12.96 -29.13 11.63
C VAL A 583 -14.39 -29.46 12.00
N TYR A 584 -15.32 -28.73 11.40
CA TYR A 584 -16.75 -28.88 11.60
C TYR A 584 -17.43 -29.31 10.31
N GLN A 585 -18.51 -30.05 10.45
CA GLN A 585 -19.43 -30.38 9.37
C GLN A 585 -20.84 -29.92 9.77
N PHE A 586 -21.53 -29.23 8.87
CA PHE A 586 -22.93 -28.93 9.07
C PHE A 586 -23.77 -30.19 8.79
N LEU A 587 -24.66 -30.55 9.71
CA LEU A 587 -25.63 -31.62 9.55
C LEU A 587 -27.04 -31.03 9.63
N SER A 588 -27.80 -31.15 8.55
CA SER A 588 -29.21 -30.78 8.57
C SER A 588 -30.02 -31.71 9.48
N GLU A 589 -31.15 -31.25 9.96
CA GLU A 589 -32.04 -32.06 10.80
C GLU A 589 -32.49 -33.35 10.08
N GLU A 590 -32.70 -33.28 8.80
CA GLU A 590 -33.03 -34.45 7.96
C GLU A 590 -31.89 -35.51 8.01
N ARG A 591 -30.65 -35.07 7.86
CA ARG A 591 -29.46 -35.95 7.88
C ARG A 591 -29.24 -36.54 9.29
N ILE A 592 -29.47 -35.76 10.32
CA ILE A 592 -29.41 -36.23 11.71
C ILE A 592 -30.43 -37.35 11.93
N ASN A 593 -31.66 -37.12 11.48
CA ASN A 593 -32.75 -38.13 11.61
C ASN A 593 -32.46 -39.41 10.79
N GLU A 594 -31.82 -39.32 9.64
CA GLU A 594 -31.38 -40.49 8.88
C GLU A 594 -30.33 -41.31 9.62
N MET A 595 -29.35 -40.64 10.23
CA MET A 595 -28.29 -41.31 10.99
C MET A 595 -28.88 -42.10 12.19
N PHE A 596 -29.81 -41.51 12.94
CA PHE A 596 -30.48 -42.19 14.04
C PHE A 596 -31.37 -43.33 13.59
N ARG A 597 -32.07 -43.24 12.43
CA ARG A 597 -32.86 -44.36 11.90
C ARG A 597 -31.97 -45.51 11.39
N GLY A 598 -30.76 -45.21 10.85
CA GLY A 598 -29.80 -46.22 10.45
C GLY A 598 -29.26 -47.04 11.64
N GLU A 599 -28.96 -46.36 12.75
CA GLU A 599 -28.49 -47.04 13.98
C GLU A 599 -29.56 -47.95 14.63
N GLU A 600 -30.87 -47.57 14.53
CA GLU A 600 -31.95 -48.45 14.99
C GLU A 600 -32.07 -49.76 14.16
N ILE A 601 -31.78 -49.71 12.88
CA ILE A 601 -31.83 -50.89 12.00
C ILE A 601 -30.66 -51.85 12.26
N ASP A 602 -29.45 -51.29 12.51
CA ASP A 602 -28.26 -52.09 12.80
C ASP A 602 -28.25 -52.64 14.26
N ALA A 603 -29.09 -52.12 15.14
CA ALA A 603 -29.24 -52.58 16.52
C ALA A 603 -30.29 -53.69 16.67
N GLU A 604 -31.13 -53.94 15.65
CA GLU A 604 -32.16 -55.02 15.64
C GLU A 604 -31.68 -56.29 14.86
N ASP A 605 -30.53 -56.28 14.17
CA ASP A 605 -29.90 -57.44 13.59
C ASP A 605 -28.74 -57.97 14.51
#